data_8c6bd71a375dc1935afe112db60c343d
#
_entry.id   8c6bd71a375dc1935afe112db60c343d
#
_cell.length_a   1.000
_cell.length_b   1.000
_cell.length_c   1.000
_cell.angle_alpha   90.00
_cell.angle_beta   90.00
_cell.angle_gamma   90.00
#
_symmetry.space_group_name_H-M   'P 1'
#
loop_
_entity.id
_entity.type
_entity.pdbx_description
1 polymer ?
#
loop_
_entity_poly.entity_id
_entity_poly.type
_entity_poly.pdbx_seq_one_letter_code
_entity_poly.pdbx_strand_id
1 'polypeptide(L)'
;MSDPVIGLILLVVLFAMLAGGLWVAMALASVALVALIAFSNAPSGLVMATTFWGHSHSWSLAALPLFILMGEILLRSRLSKDMFSGLAPWLGGLPGRLLHVNVLGCAIFAAVSGSSAATAATIGRMSVPELEGRGYPQGLVIGTLAGSATLGLLIPPSIILIVYGVATEQSIARLFVAGILPGLMLVCLFAGYVAVRAWMDPSLIPARGERLPYLARLKASRSLIPVALLILGVIGSIYTGLASPTDAAALGVVLSVILAFSTGGFTWRLLGDALMSATRTSCMIAFILLGAAFLSVAMGFTGIPRNLAAWIGEMGLSPYALLAVLTVFFIVLGCFLDGISVVVLTTSIVLPMVQAVGIDPLWELNRHFIGRPMRREPHLTPRLRKLRRRRRPRRLHRRCRGKRSPASIIWRAF
;
A
#
# COMPACT_ATOMS: atom_id res chain seq x y z
N MET A 1 11.51 -35.06 7.92
CA MET A 1 12.35 -33.89 8.27
C MET A 1 11.51 -32.99 9.19
N SER A 2 12.12 -32.35 10.17
CA SER A 2 11.37 -31.42 11.03
C SER A 2 11.00 -30.15 10.25
N ASP A 3 9.84 -29.59 10.50
CA ASP A 3 9.31 -28.41 9.79
C ASP A 3 10.29 -27.20 9.76
N PRO A 4 11.04 -26.90 10.85
CA PRO A 4 12.04 -25.83 10.80
C PRO A 4 13.14 -26.05 9.78
N VAL A 5 13.55 -27.31 9.56
CA VAL A 5 14.59 -27.66 8.57
C VAL A 5 14.06 -27.44 7.15
N ILE A 6 12.81 -27.84 6.87
CA ILE A 6 12.18 -27.60 5.58
C ILE A 6 12.06 -26.09 5.31
N GLY A 7 11.60 -25.32 6.30
CA GLY A 7 11.53 -23.88 6.21
C GLY A 7 12.88 -23.23 5.92
N LEU A 8 13.93 -23.67 6.61
CA LEU A 8 15.29 -23.17 6.39
C LEU A 8 15.80 -23.49 4.98
N ILE A 9 15.56 -24.73 4.48
CA ILE A 9 15.93 -25.12 3.11
C ILE A 9 15.24 -24.22 2.09
N LEU A 10 13.92 -24.02 2.20
CA LEU A 10 13.17 -23.16 1.29
C LEU A 10 13.66 -21.70 1.33
N LEU A 11 14.00 -21.21 2.52
CA LEU A 11 14.57 -19.87 2.70
C LEU A 11 15.96 -19.76 2.02
N VAL A 12 16.83 -20.75 2.21
CA VAL A 12 18.15 -20.78 1.57
C VAL A 12 18.01 -20.84 0.04
N VAL A 13 17.11 -21.67 -0.49
CA VAL A 13 16.82 -21.75 -1.92
C VAL A 13 16.33 -20.41 -2.45
N LEU A 14 15.44 -19.73 -1.72
CA LEU A 14 14.93 -18.40 -2.11
C LEU A 14 16.07 -17.39 -2.21
N PHE A 15 16.89 -17.27 -1.16
CA PHE A 15 17.99 -16.31 -1.16
C PHE A 15 19.07 -16.67 -2.18
N ALA A 16 19.34 -17.95 -2.41
CA ALA A 16 20.28 -18.38 -3.45
C ALA A 16 19.79 -17.99 -4.86
N MET A 17 18.48 -18.15 -5.13
CA MET A 17 17.89 -17.73 -6.41
C MET A 17 17.90 -16.21 -6.58
N LEU A 18 17.57 -15.45 -5.52
CA LEU A 18 17.62 -13.99 -5.55
C LEU A 18 19.06 -13.49 -5.71
N ALA A 19 20.03 -14.08 -5.01
CA ALA A 19 21.45 -13.75 -5.14
C ALA A 19 21.99 -14.12 -6.54
N GLY A 20 21.42 -15.15 -7.18
CA GLY A 20 21.68 -15.52 -8.57
C GLY A 20 21.09 -14.55 -9.60
N GLY A 21 20.40 -13.48 -9.16
CA GLY A 21 19.84 -12.46 -10.05
C GLY A 21 18.50 -12.85 -10.70
N LEU A 22 17.83 -13.90 -10.22
CA LEU A 22 16.49 -14.25 -10.68
C LEU A 22 15.46 -13.19 -10.24
N TRP A 23 14.51 -12.90 -11.09
CA TRP A 23 13.41 -12.00 -10.77
C TRP A 23 12.60 -12.57 -9.60
N VAL A 24 12.18 -11.69 -8.69
CA VAL A 24 11.46 -12.07 -7.47
C VAL A 24 10.27 -13.00 -7.75
N ALA A 25 9.47 -12.69 -8.76
CA ALA A 25 8.33 -13.52 -9.16
C ALA A 25 8.74 -14.96 -9.53
N MET A 26 9.83 -15.11 -10.29
CA MET A 26 10.36 -16.41 -10.70
C MET A 26 10.96 -17.16 -9.51
N ALA A 27 11.68 -16.45 -8.63
CA ALA A 27 12.22 -17.05 -7.42
C ALA A 27 11.13 -17.60 -6.51
N LEU A 28 10.05 -16.82 -6.28
CA LEU A 28 8.89 -17.26 -5.50
C LEU A 28 8.19 -18.47 -6.11
N ALA A 29 7.94 -18.45 -7.42
CA ALA A 29 7.31 -19.58 -8.13
C ALA A 29 8.19 -20.84 -8.10
N SER A 30 9.51 -20.68 -8.23
CA SER A 30 10.45 -21.79 -8.17
C SER A 30 10.53 -22.41 -6.78
N VAL A 31 10.57 -21.60 -5.73
CA VAL A 31 10.54 -22.08 -4.33
C VAL A 31 9.23 -22.81 -4.04
N ALA A 32 8.08 -22.29 -4.52
CA ALA A 32 6.80 -22.96 -4.41
C ALA A 32 6.78 -24.31 -5.10
N LEU A 33 7.37 -24.40 -6.30
CA LEU A 33 7.49 -25.64 -7.04
C LEU A 33 8.39 -26.65 -6.30
N VAL A 34 9.52 -26.23 -5.78
CA VAL A 34 10.42 -27.06 -4.95
C VAL A 34 9.67 -27.54 -3.69
N ALA A 35 8.93 -26.66 -3.02
CA ALA A 35 8.16 -27.03 -1.85
C ALA A 35 7.11 -28.13 -2.14
N LEU A 36 6.40 -28.02 -3.27
CA LEU A 36 5.40 -29.02 -3.66
C LEU A 36 6.03 -30.35 -4.12
N ILE A 37 7.10 -30.31 -4.89
CA ILE A 37 7.72 -31.53 -5.43
C ILE A 37 8.51 -32.28 -4.35
N ALA A 38 9.25 -31.56 -3.49
CA ALA A 38 10.14 -32.20 -2.54
C ALA A 38 9.46 -32.56 -1.19
N PHE A 39 8.41 -31.82 -0.80
CA PHE A 39 7.83 -31.91 0.55
C PHE A 39 6.31 -32.13 0.56
N SER A 40 5.69 -32.39 -0.59
CA SER A 40 4.24 -32.61 -0.71
C SER A 40 3.95 -33.65 -1.79
N ASN A 41 2.81 -34.35 -1.63
CA ASN A 41 2.28 -35.26 -2.67
C ASN A 41 1.25 -34.57 -3.59
N ALA A 42 1.14 -33.25 -3.54
CA ALA A 42 0.20 -32.50 -4.35
C ALA A 42 0.63 -32.44 -5.83
N PRO A 43 -0.30 -32.46 -6.78
CA PRO A 43 0.01 -32.35 -8.21
C PRO A 43 0.45 -30.92 -8.54
N SER A 44 1.76 -30.67 -8.48
CA SER A 44 2.40 -29.35 -8.55
C SER A 44 1.97 -28.53 -9.77
N GLY A 45 1.87 -29.19 -10.96
CA GLY A 45 1.44 -28.52 -12.19
C GLY A 45 -0.03 -28.06 -12.15
N LEU A 46 -0.92 -28.89 -11.60
CA LEU A 46 -2.34 -28.53 -11.47
C LEU A 46 -2.52 -27.41 -10.44
N VAL A 47 -1.84 -27.50 -9.29
CA VAL A 47 -1.86 -26.44 -8.26
C VAL A 47 -1.37 -25.12 -8.82
N MET A 48 -0.27 -25.13 -9.59
CA MET A 48 0.25 -23.95 -10.25
C MET A 48 -0.77 -23.35 -11.23
N ALA A 49 -1.31 -24.16 -12.12
CA ALA A 49 -2.25 -23.72 -13.15
C ALA A 49 -3.54 -23.13 -12.54
N THR A 50 -4.14 -23.81 -11.56
CA THR A 50 -5.36 -23.35 -10.89
C THR A 50 -5.12 -22.07 -10.07
N THR A 51 -3.99 -21.97 -9.39
CA THR A 51 -3.62 -20.77 -8.62
C THR A 51 -3.40 -19.58 -9.54
N PHE A 52 -2.63 -19.74 -10.61
CA PHE A 52 -2.37 -18.67 -11.57
C PHE A 52 -3.66 -18.21 -12.23
N TRP A 53 -4.50 -19.14 -12.68
CA TRP A 53 -5.79 -18.81 -13.26
C TRP A 53 -6.70 -18.08 -12.28
N GLY A 54 -6.85 -18.59 -11.05
CA GLY A 54 -7.73 -18.03 -10.02
C GLY A 54 -7.34 -16.60 -9.62
N HIS A 55 -6.03 -16.30 -9.53
CA HIS A 55 -5.56 -14.98 -9.13
C HIS A 55 -5.43 -13.99 -10.30
N SER A 56 -5.34 -14.46 -11.56
CA SER A 56 -5.16 -13.58 -12.72
C SER A 56 -6.38 -12.73 -13.04
N HIS A 57 -7.60 -13.18 -12.74
CA HIS A 57 -8.83 -12.49 -13.10
C HIS A 57 -9.54 -11.82 -11.93
N SER A 58 -8.84 -11.58 -10.83
CA SER A 58 -9.39 -10.83 -9.69
C SER A 58 -9.71 -9.39 -10.08
N TRP A 59 -10.97 -8.96 -9.90
CA TRP A 59 -11.41 -7.58 -10.20
C TRP A 59 -10.63 -6.53 -9.39
N SER A 60 -10.22 -6.89 -8.17
CA SER A 60 -9.43 -6.00 -7.32
C SER A 60 -8.06 -5.65 -7.91
N LEU A 61 -7.51 -6.52 -8.77
CA LEU A 61 -6.25 -6.24 -9.48
C LEU A 61 -6.37 -5.11 -10.49
N ALA A 62 -7.57 -4.83 -11.03
CA ALA A 62 -7.78 -3.78 -12.02
C ALA A 62 -7.50 -2.37 -11.47
N ALA A 63 -7.65 -2.16 -10.16
CA ALA A 63 -7.30 -0.90 -9.52
C ALA A 63 -5.80 -0.56 -9.64
N LEU A 64 -4.93 -1.59 -9.62
CA LEU A 64 -3.47 -1.43 -9.60
C LEU A 64 -2.94 -0.71 -10.87
N PRO A 65 -3.18 -1.19 -12.10
CA PRO A 65 -2.69 -0.53 -13.31
C PRO A 65 -3.27 0.87 -13.49
N LEU A 66 -4.50 1.12 -13.05
CA LEU A 66 -5.14 2.42 -13.16
C LEU A 66 -4.49 3.46 -12.22
N PHE A 67 -4.23 3.11 -10.95
CA PHE A 67 -3.52 4.00 -10.04
C PHE A 67 -2.08 4.25 -10.48
N ILE A 68 -1.38 3.22 -11.00
CA ILE A 68 -0.04 3.39 -11.54
C ILE A 68 -0.06 4.33 -12.75
N LEU A 69 -1.02 4.17 -13.67
CA LEU A 69 -1.16 5.02 -14.83
C LEU A 69 -1.45 6.48 -14.43
N MET A 70 -2.35 6.69 -13.47
CA MET A 70 -2.61 8.02 -12.90
C MET A 70 -1.30 8.66 -12.41
N GLY A 71 -0.52 7.93 -11.59
CA GLY A 71 0.76 8.41 -11.07
C GLY A 71 1.78 8.71 -12.16
N GLU A 72 1.87 7.87 -13.20
CA GLU A 72 2.79 8.03 -14.33
C GLU A 72 2.46 9.25 -15.20
N ILE A 73 1.18 9.55 -15.42
CA ILE A 73 0.74 10.77 -16.13
C ILE A 73 1.16 12.01 -15.33
N LEU A 74 0.90 12.02 -14.02
CA LEU A 74 1.19 13.16 -13.17
C LEU A 74 2.71 13.36 -12.94
N LEU A 75 3.48 12.26 -12.89
CA LEU A 75 4.94 12.28 -12.83
C LEU A 75 5.58 13.04 -14.01
N ARG A 76 4.98 12.91 -15.19
CA ARG A 76 5.47 13.53 -16.43
C ARG A 76 4.86 14.90 -16.70
N SER A 77 3.85 15.30 -15.94
CA SER A 77 3.20 16.62 -16.04
C SER A 77 4.03 17.71 -15.34
N ARG A 78 3.63 18.98 -15.52
CA ARG A 78 4.24 20.13 -14.82
C ARG A 78 3.89 20.22 -13.34
N LEU A 79 3.07 19.30 -12.85
CA LEU A 79 2.49 19.30 -11.50
C LEU A 79 3.52 19.46 -10.39
N SER A 80 4.66 18.79 -10.52
CA SER A 80 5.71 18.82 -9.51
C SER A 80 6.33 20.21 -9.33
N LYS A 81 6.52 20.97 -10.44
CA LYS A 81 6.99 22.36 -10.38
C LYS A 81 5.97 23.29 -9.73
N ASP A 82 4.70 23.08 -10.08
CA ASP A 82 3.58 23.85 -9.56
C ASP A 82 3.40 23.63 -8.06
N MET A 83 3.61 22.40 -7.60
CA MET A 83 3.59 22.06 -6.16
C MET A 83 4.70 22.76 -5.38
N PHE A 84 5.93 22.76 -5.90
CA PHE A 84 7.05 23.45 -5.22
C PHE A 84 6.77 24.94 -5.11
N SER A 85 6.41 25.59 -6.22
CA SER A 85 6.11 27.01 -6.25
C SER A 85 4.94 27.41 -5.33
N GLY A 86 3.95 26.53 -5.18
CA GLY A 86 2.81 26.74 -4.29
C GLY A 86 3.11 26.55 -2.81
N LEU A 87 3.99 25.60 -2.46
CA LEU A 87 4.34 25.27 -1.09
C LEU A 87 5.44 26.16 -0.50
N ALA A 88 6.47 26.50 -1.28
CA ALA A 88 7.66 27.21 -0.82
C ALA A 88 7.34 28.53 -0.07
N PRO A 89 6.39 29.37 -0.50
CA PRO A 89 6.07 30.63 0.18
C PRO A 89 5.51 30.46 1.61
N TRP A 90 4.90 29.31 1.92
CA TRP A 90 4.30 29.05 3.23
C TRP A 90 5.33 28.54 4.24
N LEU A 91 6.35 27.86 3.76
CA LEU A 91 7.30 27.13 4.59
C LEU A 91 8.47 27.97 5.09
N GLY A 92 8.70 29.14 4.50
CA GLY A 92 9.78 30.04 4.90
C GLY A 92 9.72 30.56 6.35
N GLY A 93 8.58 30.39 7.03
CA GLY A 93 8.39 30.76 8.44
C GLY A 93 8.71 29.66 9.45
N LEU A 94 8.78 28.39 9.03
CA LEU A 94 9.01 27.24 9.89
C LEU A 94 10.51 27.05 10.21
N PRO A 95 10.86 26.44 11.37
CA PRO A 95 12.22 25.98 11.62
C PRO A 95 12.59 24.93 10.54
N GLY A 96 13.74 25.08 9.86
CA GLY A 96 14.10 24.24 8.72
C GLY A 96 13.64 24.75 7.36
N ARG A 97 12.71 25.70 7.34
CA ARG A 97 12.27 26.46 6.15
C ARG A 97 11.94 25.57 4.96
N LEU A 98 12.65 25.74 3.82
CA LEU A 98 12.36 25.05 2.58
C LEU A 98 12.64 23.53 2.63
N LEU A 99 13.34 23.00 3.64
CA LEU A 99 13.46 21.54 3.83
C LEU A 99 12.10 20.87 4.04
N HIS A 100 11.13 21.60 4.63
CA HIS A 100 9.76 21.08 4.74
C HIS A 100 9.07 20.88 3.38
N VAL A 101 9.58 21.47 2.30
CA VAL A 101 9.07 21.19 0.94
C VAL A 101 9.31 19.73 0.56
N ASN A 102 10.44 19.13 0.98
CA ASN A 102 10.66 17.69 0.77
C ASN A 102 9.58 16.88 1.48
N VAL A 103 9.28 17.20 2.75
CA VAL A 103 8.29 16.45 3.54
C VAL A 103 6.89 16.60 2.99
N LEU A 104 6.41 17.84 2.86
CA LEU A 104 5.04 18.11 2.40
C LEU A 104 4.86 17.83 0.91
N GLY A 105 5.87 18.13 0.10
CA GLY A 105 5.88 17.80 -1.32
C GLY A 105 5.82 16.29 -1.55
N CYS A 106 6.62 15.52 -0.80
CA CYS A 106 6.54 14.07 -0.83
C CYS A 106 5.19 13.56 -0.33
N ALA A 107 4.62 14.13 0.74
CA ALA A 107 3.32 13.70 1.26
C ALA A 107 2.19 13.92 0.24
N ILE A 108 2.13 15.09 -0.39
CA ILE A 108 1.12 15.41 -1.39
C ILE A 108 1.34 14.56 -2.66
N PHE A 109 2.59 14.44 -3.12
CA PHE A 109 2.88 13.63 -4.30
C PHE A 109 2.68 12.13 -4.05
N ALA A 110 2.95 11.66 -2.84
CA ALA A 110 2.66 10.30 -2.38
C ALA A 110 1.17 9.95 -2.52
N ALA A 111 0.29 10.88 -2.10
CA ALA A 111 -1.16 10.74 -2.22
C ALA A 111 -1.67 10.69 -3.68
N VAL A 112 -0.79 10.84 -4.65
CA VAL A 112 -1.11 10.79 -6.07
C VAL A 112 -0.39 9.64 -6.78
N SER A 113 0.91 9.46 -6.50
CA SER A 113 1.74 8.46 -7.19
C SER A 113 1.67 7.07 -6.56
N GLY A 114 1.41 6.99 -5.24
CA GLY A 114 1.40 5.74 -4.48
C GLY A 114 2.75 4.98 -4.47
N SER A 115 3.83 5.60 -4.96
CA SER A 115 5.14 4.97 -5.12
C SER A 115 6.25 5.81 -4.50
N SER A 116 7.05 5.22 -3.61
CA SER A 116 8.20 5.88 -2.98
C SER A 116 9.27 6.27 -3.99
N ALA A 117 9.59 5.38 -4.93
CA ALA A 117 10.59 5.63 -5.96
C ALA A 117 10.17 6.79 -6.90
N ALA A 118 8.92 6.80 -7.35
CA ALA A 118 8.38 7.88 -8.17
C ALA A 118 8.38 9.21 -7.40
N THR A 119 7.99 9.18 -6.13
CA THR A 119 7.99 10.35 -5.24
C THR A 119 9.40 10.91 -5.06
N ALA A 120 10.38 10.05 -4.73
CA ALA A 120 11.79 10.44 -4.58
C ALA A 120 12.35 11.05 -5.87
N ALA A 121 12.13 10.40 -7.01
CA ALA A 121 12.63 10.86 -8.30
C ALA A 121 12.02 12.19 -8.74
N THR A 122 10.73 12.40 -8.46
CA THR A 122 9.99 13.59 -8.90
C THR A 122 10.31 14.80 -8.05
N ILE A 123 10.14 14.66 -6.74
CA ILE A 123 10.42 15.75 -5.80
C ILE A 123 11.93 16.04 -5.80
N GLY A 124 12.77 15.00 -5.85
CA GLY A 124 14.22 15.17 -5.85
C GLY A 124 14.76 15.95 -7.04
N ARG A 125 14.25 15.69 -8.25
CA ARG A 125 14.65 16.44 -9.45
C ARG A 125 14.44 17.94 -9.34
N MET A 126 13.48 18.37 -8.50
CA MET A 126 13.20 19.79 -8.30
C MET A 126 13.81 20.34 -7.03
N SER A 127 13.60 19.64 -5.91
CA SER A 127 13.98 20.17 -4.61
C SER A 127 15.49 20.15 -4.39
N VAL A 128 16.22 19.13 -4.90
CA VAL A 128 17.66 19.03 -4.67
C VAL A 128 18.42 20.20 -5.28
N PRO A 129 18.33 20.50 -6.59
CA PRO A 129 19.04 21.63 -7.18
C PRO A 129 18.63 22.97 -6.56
N GLU A 130 17.34 23.14 -6.24
CA GLU A 130 16.81 24.39 -5.68
C GLU A 130 17.31 24.60 -4.24
N LEU A 131 17.34 23.57 -3.42
CA LEU A 131 17.79 23.66 -2.03
C LEU A 131 19.32 23.80 -1.96
N GLU A 132 20.07 23.04 -2.77
CA GLU A 132 21.53 23.17 -2.86
C GLU A 132 21.94 24.55 -3.38
N GLY A 133 21.27 25.07 -4.42
CA GLY A 133 21.49 26.41 -4.95
C GLY A 133 21.21 27.52 -3.94
N ARG A 134 20.41 27.27 -2.91
CA ARG A 134 20.15 28.18 -1.78
C ARG A 134 21.07 27.96 -0.59
N GLY A 135 22.04 27.06 -0.69
CA GLY A 135 23.08 26.83 0.33
C GLY A 135 22.68 25.84 1.43
N TYR A 136 21.65 24.98 1.23
CA TYR A 136 21.37 23.90 2.15
C TYR A 136 22.40 22.78 2.02
N PRO A 137 22.85 22.14 3.12
CA PRO A 137 23.80 21.02 3.08
C PRO A 137 23.21 19.83 2.31
N GLN A 138 23.92 19.30 1.32
CA GLN A 138 23.50 18.21 0.45
C GLN A 138 23.03 16.97 1.24
N GLY A 139 23.77 16.57 2.28
CA GLY A 139 23.42 15.43 3.10
C GLY A 139 22.06 15.57 3.79
N LEU A 140 21.71 16.80 4.23
CA LEU A 140 20.43 17.07 4.85
C LEU A 140 19.29 17.09 3.83
N VAL A 141 19.53 17.66 2.65
CA VAL A 141 18.57 17.68 1.53
C VAL A 141 18.24 16.27 1.07
N ILE A 142 19.25 15.44 0.80
CA ILE A 142 19.08 14.07 0.35
C ILE A 142 18.46 13.21 1.47
N GLY A 143 18.91 13.35 2.73
CA GLY A 143 18.39 12.59 3.85
C GLY A 143 16.91 12.86 4.12
N THR A 144 16.51 14.15 4.10
CA THR A 144 15.09 14.53 4.26
C THR A 144 14.23 14.06 3.09
N LEU A 145 14.74 14.10 1.86
CA LEU A 145 14.06 13.61 0.68
C LEU A 145 13.88 12.08 0.75
N ALA A 146 14.95 11.33 1.03
CA ALA A 146 14.92 9.88 1.10
C ALA A 146 13.94 9.38 2.17
N GLY A 147 14.00 9.98 3.38
CA GLY A 147 13.03 9.66 4.44
C GLY A 147 11.60 9.98 4.04
N SER A 148 11.35 11.21 3.55
CA SER A 148 10.00 11.64 3.21
C SER A 148 9.41 10.92 1.99
N ALA A 149 10.22 10.43 1.06
CA ALA A 149 9.74 9.67 -0.08
C ALA A 149 9.08 8.34 0.32
N THR A 150 9.44 7.77 1.48
CA THR A 150 8.80 6.56 2.01
C THR A 150 7.32 6.76 2.33
N LEU A 151 6.85 7.99 2.50
CA LEU A 151 5.43 8.32 2.63
C LEU A 151 4.58 7.77 1.48
N GLY A 152 5.17 7.59 0.28
CA GLY A 152 4.50 6.97 -0.87
C GLY A 152 4.07 5.52 -0.66
N LEU A 153 4.60 4.85 0.36
CA LEU A 153 4.20 3.49 0.71
C LEU A 153 2.94 3.47 1.58
N LEU A 154 2.66 4.55 2.31
CA LEU A 154 1.66 4.55 3.38
C LEU A 154 0.48 5.50 3.11
N ILE A 155 0.74 6.67 2.51
CA ILE A 155 -0.32 7.65 2.23
C ILE A 155 -1.19 7.16 1.06
N PRO A 156 -2.51 7.00 1.24
CA PRO A 156 -3.42 6.56 0.17
C PRO A 156 -3.56 7.60 -0.96
N PRO A 157 -3.82 7.12 -2.20
CA PRO A 157 -3.77 5.74 -2.65
C PRO A 157 -2.33 5.23 -2.79
N SER A 158 -2.02 4.09 -2.17
CA SER A 158 -0.69 3.48 -2.18
C SER A 158 -0.70 2.14 -2.89
N ILE A 159 0.28 1.93 -3.78
CA ILE A 159 0.45 0.67 -4.50
C ILE A 159 0.65 -0.49 -3.52
N ILE A 160 1.41 -0.29 -2.44
CA ILE A 160 1.65 -1.33 -1.43
C ILE A 160 0.38 -1.71 -0.69
N LEU A 161 -0.48 -0.74 -0.34
CA LEU A 161 -1.76 -1.04 0.31
C LEU A 161 -2.69 -1.83 -0.62
N ILE A 162 -2.67 -1.56 -1.93
CA ILE A 162 -3.42 -2.34 -2.92
C ILE A 162 -2.87 -3.76 -3.00
N VAL A 163 -1.55 -3.92 -3.13
CA VAL A 163 -0.87 -5.21 -3.18
C VAL A 163 -1.16 -6.04 -1.92
N TYR A 164 -1.06 -5.42 -0.74
CA TYR A 164 -1.40 -6.07 0.53
C TYR A 164 -2.87 -6.49 0.57
N GLY A 165 -3.79 -5.60 0.15
CA GLY A 165 -5.22 -5.89 0.11
C GLY A 165 -5.56 -7.09 -0.79
N VAL A 166 -4.91 -7.17 -1.95
CA VAL A 166 -5.07 -8.30 -2.87
C VAL A 166 -4.46 -9.58 -2.29
N ALA A 167 -3.25 -9.52 -1.73
CA ALA A 167 -2.55 -10.67 -1.18
C ALA A 167 -3.22 -11.25 0.08
N THR A 168 -3.91 -10.42 0.87
CA THR A 168 -4.60 -10.81 2.11
C THR A 168 -6.11 -10.92 1.97
N GLU A 169 -6.65 -10.70 0.77
CA GLU A 169 -8.10 -10.64 0.49
C GLU A 169 -8.85 -9.60 1.35
N GLN A 170 -8.14 -8.53 1.75
CA GLN A 170 -8.71 -7.43 2.55
C GLN A 170 -9.27 -6.32 1.66
N SER A 171 -10.24 -5.59 2.20
CA SER A 171 -10.82 -4.44 1.51
C SER A 171 -9.80 -3.32 1.32
N ILE A 172 -9.46 -2.99 0.07
CA ILE A 172 -8.54 -1.91 -0.29
C ILE A 172 -9.04 -0.56 0.26
N ALA A 173 -10.37 -0.30 0.23
CA ALA A 173 -10.94 0.91 0.79
C ALA A 173 -10.68 1.03 2.30
N ARG A 174 -10.83 -0.07 3.07
CA ARG A 174 -10.52 -0.06 4.51
C ARG A 174 -9.04 0.15 4.78
N LEU A 175 -8.16 -0.44 3.96
CA LEU A 175 -6.72 -0.24 4.05
C LEU A 175 -6.33 1.22 3.78
N PHE A 176 -6.97 1.87 2.83
CA PHE A 176 -6.75 3.29 2.56
C PHE A 176 -7.17 4.16 3.74
N VAL A 177 -8.32 3.89 4.36
CA VAL A 177 -8.74 4.60 5.59
C VAL A 177 -7.72 4.36 6.71
N ALA A 178 -7.26 3.12 6.89
CA ALA A 178 -6.29 2.75 7.92
C ALA A 178 -4.93 3.44 7.73
N GLY A 179 -4.52 3.69 6.49
CA GLY A 179 -3.23 4.30 6.15
C GLY A 179 -3.13 5.81 6.41
N ILE A 180 -4.28 6.54 6.54
CA ILE A 180 -4.25 8.01 6.70
C ILE A 180 -3.54 8.43 7.99
N LEU A 181 -3.98 7.87 9.11
CA LEU A 181 -3.49 8.32 10.42
C LEU A 181 -1.99 8.02 10.61
N PRO A 182 -1.48 6.82 10.29
CA PRO A 182 -0.05 6.55 10.29
C PRO A 182 0.72 7.43 9.29
N GLY A 183 0.16 7.64 8.09
CA GLY A 183 0.77 8.53 7.09
C GLY A 183 0.93 9.96 7.61
N LEU A 184 -0.12 10.52 8.19
CA LEU A 184 -0.08 11.86 8.79
C LEU A 184 0.89 11.93 9.97
N MET A 185 0.93 10.89 10.81
CA MET A 185 1.89 10.80 11.90
C MET A 185 3.33 10.83 11.40
N LEU A 186 3.66 10.07 10.34
CA LEU A 186 4.99 10.10 9.72
C LEU A 186 5.33 11.47 9.12
N VAL A 187 4.38 12.14 8.49
CA VAL A 187 4.56 13.53 8.01
C VAL A 187 4.93 14.43 9.17
N CYS A 188 4.23 14.35 10.30
CA CYS A 188 4.52 15.13 11.50
C CYS A 188 5.89 14.77 12.10
N LEU A 189 6.28 13.49 12.12
CA LEU A 189 7.58 13.04 12.62
C LEU A 189 8.73 13.56 11.74
N PHE A 190 8.62 13.44 10.41
CA PHE A 190 9.64 13.98 9.51
C PHE A 190 9.73 15.50 9.57
N ALA A 191 8.59 16.20 9.62
CA ALA A 191 8.58 17.65 9.80
C ALA A 191 9.16 18.05 11.18
N GLY A 192 8.82 17.29 12.22
CA GLY A 192 9.39 17.47 13.57
C GLY A 192 10.91 17.26 13.58
N TYR A 193 11.40 16.21 12.93
CA TYR A 193 12.84 15.96 12.79
C TYR A 193 13.55 17.14 12.11
N VAL A 194 13.00 17.64 11.00
CA VAL A 194 13.56 18.82 10.30
C VAL A 194 13.58 20.04 11.22
N ALA A 195 12.50 20.27 11.96
CA ALA A 195 12.40 21.39 12.88
C ALA A 195 13.40 21.28 14.05
N VAL A 196 13.53 20.10 14.66
CA VAL A 196 14.49 19.85 15.75
C VAL A 196 15.93 20.02 15.27
N ARG A 197 16.29 19.47 14.10
CA ARG A 197 17.63 19.62 13.53
C ARG A 197 17.96 21.08 13.23
N ALA A 198 16.99 21.85 12.71
CA ALA A 198 17.13 23.26 12.45
C ALA A 198 17.28 24.10 13.74
N TRP A 199 16.68 23.64 14.83
CA TRP A 199 16.77 24.27 16.13
C TRP A 199 18.10 23.96 16.84
N MET A 200 18.55 22.69 16.74
CA MET A 200 19.83 22.27 17.34
C MET A 200 21.05 22.88 16.65
N ASP A 201 20.98 23.02 15.33
CA ASP A 201 22.08 23.59 14.53
C ASP A 201 21.54 24.60 13.50
N PRO A 202 21.36 25.86 13.92
CA PRO A 202 20.87 26.93 13.03
C PRO A 202 21.80 27.24 11.85
N SER A 203 23.08 26.85 11.92
CA SER A 203 24.06 27.09 10.85
C SER A 203 23.76 26.27 9.58
N LEU A 204 23.03 25.15 9.72
CA LEU A 204 22.62 24.32 8.61
C LEU A 204 21.54 24.96 7.72
N ILE A 205 20.89 26.02 8.22
CA ILE A 205 19.75 26.65 7.55
C ILE A 205 20.16 28.00 6.99
N PRO A 206 20.15 28.21 5.68
CA PRO A 206 20.52 29.50 5.06
C PRO A 206 19.71 30.65 5.58
N ALA A 207 20.23 31.88 5.46
CA ALA A 207 19.54 33.07 5.92
C ALA A 207 18.11 33.21 5.36
N ARG A 208 17.27 33.92 6.12
CA ARG A 208 15.83 34.03 5.75
C ARG A 208 15.71 34.86 4.48
N GLY A 209 15.09 34.29 3.44
CA GLY A 209 14.72 35.06 2.25
C GLY A 209 13.58 36.04 2.52
N GLU A 210 13.30 36.91 1.58
CA GLU A 210 12.22 37.91 1.69
C GLU A 210 10.86 37.24 1.96
N ARG A 211 10.13 37.81 2.93
CA ARG A 211 8.78 37.35 3.24
C ARG A 211 7.82 37.88 2.18
N LEU A 212 7.29 37.02 1.37
CA LEU A 212 6.21 37.38 0.47
C LEU A 212 4.97 37.85 1.26
N PRO A 213 4.28 38.89 0.82
CA PRO A 213 3.02 39.32 1.40
C PRO A 213 1.96 38.22 1.32
N TYR A 214 0.99 38.21 2.24
CA TYR A 214 -0.03 37.16 2.35
C TYR A 214 -0.79 36.92 1.04
N LEU A 215 -1.16 37.99 0.33
CA LEU A 215 -1.83 37.90 -0.96
C LEU A 215 -0.98 37.18 -2.03
N ALA A 216 0.32 37.41 -2.05
CA ALA A 216 1.23 36.74 -2.97
C ALA A 216 1.35 35.24 -2.65
N ARG A 217 1.33 34.85 -1.34
CA ARG A 217 1.29 33.45 -0.92
C ARG A 217 -0.01 32.77 -1.35
N LEU A 218 -1.15 33.43 -1.16
CA LEU A 218 -2.45 32.93 -1.57
C LEU A 218 -2.53 32.74 -3.11
N LYS A 219 -1.96 33.71 -3.85
CA LYS A 219 -1.87 33.61 -5.32
C LYS A 219 -1.00 32.42 -5.76
N ALA A 220 0.13 32.18 -5.09
CA ALA A 220 1.00 31.03 -5.33
C ALA A 220 0.30 29.71 -5.03
N SER A 221 -0.57 29.65 -4.00
CA SER A 221 -1.33 28.44 -3.63
C SER A 221 -2.33 27.99 -4.69
N ARG A 222 -2.69 28.84 -5.65
CA ARG A 222 -3.58 28.45 -6.76
C ARG A 222 -3.02 27.28 -7.58
N SER A 223 -1.70 27.15 -7.64
CA SER A 223 -1.02 26.03 -8.29
C SER A 223 -1.22 24.69 -7.59
N LEU A 224 -1.63 24.68 -6.31
CA LEU A 224 -1.95 23.47 -5.56
C LEU A 224 -3.40 22.99 -5.77
N ILE A 225 -4.30 23.87 -6.23
CA ILE A 225 -5.74 23.58 -6.37
C ILE A 225 -5.99 22.34 -7.24
N PRO A 226 -5.35 22.21 -8.43
CA PRO A 226 -5.61 21.07 -9.31
C PRO A 226 -5.26 19.73 -8.64
N VAL A 227 -4.13 19.68 -7.90
CA VAL A 227 -3.72 18.48 -7.16
C VAL A 227 -4.68 18.18 -6.03
N ALA A 228 -5.07 19.21 -5.27
CA ALA A 228 -6.02 19.06 -4.16
C ALA A 228 -7.37 18.53 -4.67
N LEU A 229 -7.88 19.05 -5.79
CA LEU A 229 -9.11 18.59 -6.42
C LEU A 229 -9.00 17.12 -6.89
N LEU A 230 -7.86 16.73 -7.46
CA LEU A 230 -7.62 15.34 -7.85
C LEU A 230 -7.63 14.42 -6.63
N ILE A 231 -6.88 14.76 -5.58
CA ILE A 231 -6.83 13.98 -4.34
C ILE A 231 -8.22 13.88 -3.70
N LEU A 232 -8.93 14.99 -3.58
CA LEU A 232 -10.29 15.03 -3.03
C LEU A 232 -11.28 14.24 -3.91
N GLY A 233 -11.16 14.32 -5.23
CA GLY A 233 -12.01 13.56 -6.15
C GLY A 233 -11.81 12.06 -6.00
N VAL A 234 -10.56 11.59 -5.98
CA VAL A 234 -10.24 10.15 -5.88
C VAL A 234 -10.50 9.62 -4.47
N ILE A 235 -9.87 10.22 -3.46
CA ILE A 235 -9.97 9.74 -2.08
C ILE A 235 -11.36 10.02 -1.52
N GLY A 236 -11.92 11.19 -1.80
CA GLY A 236 -13.26 11.56 -1.37
C GLY A 236 -14.34 10.63 -1.93
N SER A 237 -14.25 10.21 -3.19
CA SER A 237 -15.21 9.27 -3.79
C SER A 237 -15.18 7.89 -3.11
N ILE A 238 -13.99 7.42 -2.69
CA ILE A 238 -13.86 6.15 -1.95
C ILE A 238 -14.46 6.28 -0.54
N TYR A 239 -14.16 7.37 0.18
CA TYR A 239 -14.57 7.53 1.58
C TYR A 239 -16.05 7.85 1.75
N THR A 240 -16.65 8.50 0.78
CA THR A 240 -18.12 8.70 0.74
C THR A 240 -18.86 7.45 0.29
N GLY A 241 -18.15 6.40 -0.16
CA GLY A 241 -18.77 5.18 -0.68
C GLY A 241 -19.39 5.33 -2.07
N LEU A 242 -19.15 6.45 -2.76
CA LEU A 242 -19.67 6.71 -4.11
C LEU A 242 -18.98 5.88 -5.17
N ALA A 243 -17.71 5.53 -4.98
CA ALA A 243 -16.91 4.77 -5.91
C ALA A 243 -16.17 3.63 -5.21
N SER A 244 -16.08 2.48 -5.88
CA SER A 244 -15.12 1.44 -5.48
C SER A 244 -13.68 1.91 -5.72
N PRO A 245 -12.67 1.28 -5.12
CA PRO A 245 -11.26 1.63 -5.40
C PRO A 245 -10.90 1.58 -6.89
N THR A 246 -11.51 0.65 -7.65
CA THR A 246 -11.29 0.51 -9.10
C THR A 246 -11.93 1.67 -9.87
N ASP A 247 -13.16 2.05 -9.53
CA ASP A 247 -13.85 3.17 -10.16
C ASP A 247 -13.15 4.49 -9.85
N ALA A 248 -12.72 4.67 -8.59
CA ALA A 248 -11.96 5.84 -8.18
C ALA A 248 -10.60 5.94 -8.90
N ALA A 249 -9.94 4.80 -9.17
CA ALA A 249 -8.73 4.76 -9.96
C ALA A 249 -8.98 5.20 -11.42
N ALA A 250 -10.06 4.73 -12.02
CA ALA A 250 -10.46 5.17 -13.37
C ALA A 250 -10.79 6.67 -13.41
N LEU A 251 -11.54 7.17 -12.42
CA LEU A 251 -11.78 8.62 -12.24
C LEU A 251 -10.45 9.38 -12.12
N GLY A 252 -9.50 8.85 -11.33
CA GLY A 252 -8.18 9.44 -11.16
C GLY A 252 -7.38 9.55 -12.47
N VAL A 253 -7.44 8.53 -13.32
CA VAL A 253 -6.83 8.58 -14.66
C VAL A 253 -7.46 9.69 -15.49
N VAL A 254 -8.78 9.77 -15.57
CA VAL A 254 -9.48 10.81 -16.32
C VAL A 254 -9.10 12.20 -15.80
N LEU A 255 -9.15 12.40 -14.48
CA LEU A 255 -8.78 13.68 -13.87
C LEU A 255 -7.31 14.04 -14.12
N SER A 256 -6.39 13.05 -14.11
CA SER A 256 -4.96 13.29 -14.39
C SER A 256 -4.71 13.70 -15.83
N VAL A 257 -5.45 13.13 -16.77
CA VAL A 257 -5.40 13.53 -18.20
C VAL A 257 -5.93 14.96 -18.37
N ILE A 258 -7.10 15.27 -17.80
CA ILE A 258 -7.69 16.62 -17.83
C ILE A 258 -6.69 17.64 -17.24
N LEU A 259 -6.07 17.29 -16.13
CA LEU A 259 -5.07 18.14 -15.46
C LEU A 259 -3.84 18.36 -16.33
N ALA A 260 -3.32 17.32 -16.99
CA ALA A 260 -2.20 17.42 -17.90
C ALA A 260 -2.52 18.34 -19.10
N PHE A 261 -3.76 18.28 -19.61
CA PHE A 261 -4.25 19.21 -20.65
C PHE A 261 -4.33 20.64 -20.13
N SER A 262 -4.95 20.87 -18.99
CA SER A 262 -5.19 22.21 -18.43
C SER A 262 -3.89 22.95 -18.06
N THR A 263 -2.84 22.20 -17.66
CA THR A 263 -1.52 22.76 -17.33
C THR A 263 -0.61 22.93 -18.55
N GLY A 264 -1.11 22.63 -19.78
CA GLY A 264 -0.35 22.78 -21.04
C GLY A 264 0.84 21.81 -21.15
N GLY A 265 0.85 20.72 -20.39
CA GLY A 265 1.90 19.70 -20.41
C GLY A 265 1.54 18.44 -21.20
N PHE A 266 0.34 18.35 -21.75
CA PHE A 266 -0.12 17.16 -22.44
C PHE A 266 0.51 17.03 -23.84
N THR A 267 1.04 15.84 -24.12
CA THR A 267 1.42 15.41 -25.47
C THR A 267 1.03 13.93 -25.63
N TRP A 268 0.69 13.50 -26.83
CA TRP A 268 0.41 12.10 -27.12
C TRP A 268 1.58 11.19 -26.79
N ARG A 269 2.80 11.69 -26.94
CA ARG A 269 4.03 10.99 -26.55
C ARG A 269 4.09 10.79 -25.04
N LEU A 270 3.74 11.82 -24.24
CA LEU A 270 3.66 11.71 -22.79
C LEU A 270 2.69 10.60 -22.37
N LEU A 271 1.50 10.55 -22.98
CA LEU A 271 0.52 9.51 -22.69
C LEU A 271 1.02 8.11 -23.08
N GLY A 272 1.65 7.97 -24.26
CA GLY A 272 2.25 6.71 -24.69
C GLY A 272 3.35 6.22 -23.75
N ASP A 273 4.26 7.13 -23.34
CA ASP A 273 5.34 6.81 -22.40
C ASP A 273 4.80 6.47 -21.00
N ALA A 274 3.75 7.17 -20.54
CA ALA A 274 3.08 6.89 -19.27
C ALA A 274 2.40 5.51 -19.31
N LEU A 275 1.68 5.20 -20.39
CA LEU A 275 1.01 3.92 -20.57
C LEU A 275 2.01 2.77 -20.61
N MET A 276 3.12 2.92 -21.37
CA MET A 276 4.16 1.89 -21.44
C MET A 276 4.81 1.64 -20.07
N SER A 277 5.13 2.70 -19.32
CA SER A 277 5.69 2.59 -17.99
C SER A 277 4.71 1.95 -17.01
N ALA A 278 3.45 2.39 -17.02
CA ALA A 278 2.40 1.82 -16.18
C ALA A 278 2.17 0.34 -16.49
N THR A 279 2.14 -0.04 -17.77
CA THR A 279 2.00 -1.45 -18.18
C THR A 279 3.17 -2.30 -17.67
N ARG A 280 4.40 -1.85 -17.88
CA ARG A 280 5.60 -2.58 -17.39
C ARG A 280 5.56 -2.80 -15.88
N THR A 281 5.27 -1.75 -15.11
CA THR A 281 5.21 -1.82 -13.66
C THR A 281 4.05 -2.70 -13.20
N SER A 282 2.88 -2.59 -13.81
CA SER A 282 1.70 -3.39 -13.48
C SER A 282 1.91 -4.88 -13.77
N CYS A 283 2.49 -5.21 -14.92
CA CYS A 283 2.81 -6.60 -15.26
C CYS A 283 3.85 -7.19 -14.31
N MET A 284 4.87 -6.42 -13.94
CA MET A 284 5.86 -6.84 -12.95
C MET A 284 5.22 -7.17 -11.61
N ILE A 285 4.40 -6.27 -11.08
CA ILE A 285 3.73 -6.45 -9.78
C ILE A 285 2.73 -7.61 -9.85
N ALA A 286 1.92 -7.70 -10.90
CA ALA A 286 0.98 -8.80 -11.08
C ALA A 286 1.70 -10.15 -11.11
N PHE A 287 2.85 -10.25 -11.78
CA PHE A 287 3.64 -11.48 -11.83
C PHE A 287 4.24 -11.83 -10.47
N ILE A 288 4.70 -10.84 -9.68
CA ILE A 288 5.15 -11.05 -8.30
C ILE A 288 3.99 -11.57 -7.43
N LEU A 289 2.79 -11.00 -7.55
CA LEU A 289 1.60 -11.44 -6.82
C LEU A 289 1.22 -12.89 -7.17
N LEU A 290 1.29 -13.27 -8.45
CA LEU A 290 1.03 -14.65 -8.87
C LEU A 290 2.04 -15.63 -8.28
N GLY A 291 3.33 -15.29 -8.31
CA GLY A 291 4.38 -16.09 -7.68
C GLY A 291 4.18 -16.27 -6.18
N ALA A 292 3.78 -15.20 -5.48
CA ALA A 292 3.50 -15.24 -4.06
C ALA A 292 2.22 -16.00 -3.72
N ALA A 293 1.16 -15.85 -4.50
CA ALA A 293 -0.06 -16.63 -4.33
C ALA A 293 0.24 -18.13 -4.47
N PHE A 294 1.05 -18.49 -5.45
CA PHE A 294 1.48 -19.88 -5.64
C PHE A 294 2.34 -20.37 -4.49
N LEU A 295 3.29 -19.55 -3.99
CA LEU A 295 4.07 -19.87 -2.80
C LEU A 295 3.17 -20.04 -1.56
N SER A 296 2.19 -19.15 -1.36
CA SER A 296 1.25 -19.23 -0.24
C SER A 296 0.46 -20.55 -0.26
N VAL A 297 -0.06 -20.95 -1.41
CA VAL A 297 -0.75 -22.22 -1.59
C VAL A 297 0.19 -23.40 -1.36
N ALA A 298 1.40 -23.36 -1.93
CA ALA A 298 2.40 -24.41 -1.76
C ALA A 298 2.80 -24.58 -0.29
N MET A 299 3.03 -23.46 0.43
CA MET A 299 3.32 -23.49 1.87
C MET A 299 2.16 -24.07 2.68
N GLY A 300 0.92 -23.84 2.27
CA GLY A 300 -0.26 -24.47 2.87
C GLY A 300 -0.22 -26.01 2.82
N PHE A 301 0.24 -26.58 1.69
CA PHE A 301 0.42 -28.04 1.54
C PHE A 301 1.56 -28.60 2.40
N THR A 302 2.60 -27.83 2.69
CA THR A 302 3.69 -28.28 3.59
C THR A 302 3.31 -28.23 5.07
N GLY A 303 2.24 -27.53 5.45
CA GLY A 303 1.81 -27.35 6.83
C GLY A 303 2.68 -26.42 7.68
N ILE A 304 3.82 -25.94 7.15
CA ILE A 304 4.79 -25.09 7.88
C ILE A 304 4.14 -23.85 8.52
N PRO A 305 3.29 -23.06 7.82
CA PRO A 305 2.70 -21.86 8.43
C PRO A 305 1.81 -22.19 9.63
N ARG A 306 1.06 -23.32 9.56
CA ARG A 306 0.19 -23.76 10.64
C ARG A 306 0.99 -24.21 11.87
N ASN A 307 2.05 -24.98 11.65
CA ASN A 307 2.88 -25.50 12.74
C ASN A 307 3.71 -24.37 13.38
N LEU A 308 4.19 -23.42 12.58
CA LEU A 308 4.86 -22.23 13.09
C LEU A 308 3.90 -21.35 13.93
N ALA A 309 2.67 -21.17 13.46
CA ALA A 309 1.64 -20.44 14.21
C ALA A 309 1.29 -21.13 15.54
N ALA A 310 1.19 -22.48 15.55
CA ALA A 310 0.98 -23.27 16.77
C ALA A 310 2.15 -23.10 17.74
N TRP A 311 3.38 -23.23 17.27
CA TRP A 311 4.59 -23.04 18.09
C TRP A 311 4.67 -21.63 18.72
N ILE A 312 4.33 -20.58 17.96
CA ILE A 312 4.25 -19.21 18.47
C ILE A 312 3.14 -19.09 19.52
N GLY A 313 2.00 -19.76 19.30
CA GLY A 313 0.90 -19.80 20.28
C GLY A 313 1.32 -20.46 21.59
N GLU A 314 2.10 -21.55 21.53
CA GLU A 314 2.65 -22.26 22.70
C GLU A 314 3.68 -21.44 23.49
N MET A 315 4.45 -20.58 22.79
CA MET A 315 5.39 -19.66 23.45
C MET A 315 4.72 -18.62 24.36
N GLY A 316 3.39 -18.47 24.29
CA GLY A 316 2.63 -17.51 25.09
C GLY A 316 3.09 -16.06 24.89
N LEU A 317 3.65 -15.73 23.74
CA LEU A 317 4.13 -14.39 23.43
C LEU A 317 2.97 -13.39 23.51
N SER A 318 3.21 -12.28 24.20
CA SER A 318 2.26 -11.18 24.15
C SER A 318 2.17 -10.63 22.71
N PRO A 319 1.01 -10.12 22.28
CA PRO A 319 0.87 -9.49 20.95
C PRO A 319 1.92 -8.41 20.69
N TYR A 320 2.36 -7.71 21.72
CA TYR A 320 3.39 -6.67 21.62
C TYR A 320 4.80 -7.25 21.39
N ALA A 321 5.13 -8.37 22.04
CA ALA A 321 6.41 -9.05 21.85
C ALA A 321 6.52 -9.59 20.41
N LEU A 322 5.45 -10.22 19.89
CA LEU A 322 5.41 -10.66 18.50
C LEU A 322 5.61 -9.50 17.54
N LEU A 323 4.91 -8.37 17.75
CA LEU A 323 5.07 -7.18 16.93
C LEU A 323 6.49 -6.60 16.98
N ALA A 324 7.14 -6.62 18.14
CA ALA A 324 8.53 -6.16 18.26
C ALA A 324 9.48 -7.04 17.45
N VAL A 325 9.34 -8.36 17.52
CA VAL A 325 10.13 -9.32 16.73
C VAL A 325 9.89 -9.12 15.24
N LEU A 326 8.63 -9.03 14.81
CA LEU A 326 8.28 -8.78 13.40
C LEU A 326 8.82 -7.43 12.91
N THR A 327 8.82 -6.39 13.76
CA THR A 327 9.38 -5.08 13.40
C THR A 327 10.87 -5.19 13.11
N VAL A 328 11.64 -5.86 13.96
CA VAL A 328 13.07 -6.09 13.71
C VAL A 328 13.28 -6.90 12.43
N PHE A 329 12.50 -7.95 12.23
CA PHE A 329 12.53 -8.77 11.02
C PHE A 329 12.27 -7.95 9.75
N PHE A 330 11.23 -7.09 9.74
CA PHE A 330 10.91 -6.22 8.61
C PHE A 330 11.96 -5.14 8.36
N ILE A 331 12.60 -4.61 9.42
CA ILE A 331 13.71 -3.66 9.28
C ILE A 331 14.87 -4.34 8.55
N VAL A 332 15.23 -5.56 8.95
CA VAL A 332 16.33 -6.32 8.29
C VAL A 332 15.97 -6.63 6.85
N LEU A 333 14.75 -7.15 6.57
CA LEU A 333 14.34 -7.44 5.20
C LEU A 333 14.29 -6.19 4.31
N GLY A 334 13.80 -5.08 4.86
CA GLY A 334 13.70 -3.82 4.13
C GLY A 334 15.05 -3.21 3.73
N CYS A 335 16.14 -3.64 4.34
CA CYS A 335 17.50 -3.26 3.89
C CYS A 335 17.90 -3.94 2.56
N PHE A 336 17.29 -5.07 2.22
CA PHE A 336 17.68 -5.88 1.06
C PHE A 336 16.61 -5.92 -0.04
N LEU A 337 15.35 -5.77 0.32
CA LEU A 337 14.20 -5.92 -0.58
C LEU A 337 13.40 -4.63 -0.67
N ASP A 338 12.75 -4.42 -1.81
CA ASP A 338 11.78 -3.34 -1.97
C ASP A 338 10.48 -3.64 -1.20
N GLY A 339 9.71 -2.60 -0.89
CA GLY A 339 8.52 -2.73 -0.05
C GLY A 339 7.45 -3.67 -0.61
N ILE A 340 7.28 -3.75 -1.94
CA ILE A 340 6.31 -4.66 -2.57
C ILE A 340 6.77 -6.11 -2.36
N SER A 341 8.04 -6.39 -2.64
CA SER A 341 8.63 -7.73 -2.47
C SER A 341 8.58 -8.19 -1.01
N VAL A 342 8.86 -7.30 -0.05
CA VAL A 342 8.75 -7.61 1.39
C VAL A 342 7.33 -8.03 1.73
N VAL A 343 6.33 -7.22 1.40
CA VAL A 343 4.93 -7.50 1.72
C VAL A 343 4.50 -8.84 1.12
N VAL A 344 4.74 -9.03 -0.18
CA VAL A 344 4.28 -10.21 -0.91
C VAL A 344 4.96 -11.49 -0.40
N LEU A 345 6.27 -11.43 -0.11
CA LEU A 345 7.03 -12.56 0.42
C LEU A 345 6.57 -12.98 1.82
N THR A 346 6.33 -12.00 2.69
CA THR A 346 6.08 -12.27 4.11
C THR A 346 4.63 -12.55 4.44
N THR A 347 3.68 -12.06 3.64
CA THR A 347 2.24 -12.23 3.89
C THR A 347 1.85 -13.70 4.09
N SER A 348 2.39 -14.60 3.29
CA SER A 348 2.08 -16.04 3.36
C SER A 348 2.46 -16.69 4.70
N ILE A 349 3.47 -16.15 5.38
CA ILE A 349 3.99 -16.69 6.64
C ILE A 349 3.46 -15.88 7.82
N VAL A 350 3.51 -14.56 7.73
CA VAL A 350 3.19 -13.65 8.84
C VAL A 350 1.68 -13.60 9.11
N LEU A 351 0.84 -13.65 8.06
CA LEU A 351 -0.60 -13.56 8.22
C LEU A 351 -1.19 -14.65 9.14
N PRO A 352 -0.87 -15.97 8.97
CA PRO A 352 -1.34 -16.99 9.89
C PRO A 352 -0.81 -16.81 11.33
N MET A 353 0.44 -16.33 11.49
CA MET A 353 1.05 -16.09 12.82
C MET A 353 0.32 -14.97 13.57
N VAL A 354 0.01 -13.88 12.90
CA VAL A 354 -0.68 -12.71 13.44
C VAL A 354 -2.11 -13.07 13.82
N GLN A 355 -2.79 -13.85 12.99
CA GLN A 355 -4.14 -14.35 13.27
C GLN A 355 -4.18 -15.32 14.48
N ALA A 356 -3.18 -16.18 14.63
CA ALA A 356 -3.08 -17.10 15.75
C ALA A 356 -2.98 -16.40 17.12
N VAL A 357 -2.33 -15.23 17.16
CA VAL A 357 -2.21 -14.40 18.38
C VAL A 357 -3.43 -13.47 18.54
N GLY A 358 -4.43 -13.53 17.62
CA GLY A 358 -5.67 -12.77 17.70
C GLY A 358 -5.53 -11.29 17.32
N ILE A 359 -4.53 -10.95 16.51
CA ILE A 359 -4.37 -9.61 15.93
C ILE A 359 -5.15 -9.56 14.61
N ASP A 360 -5.97 -8.52 14.43
CA ASP A 360 -6.67 -8.27 13.17
C ASP A 360 -5.67 -7.82 12.09
N PRO A 361 -5.64 -8.44 10.88
CA PRO A 361 -4.73 -8.07 9.80
C PRO A 361 -4.81 -6.59 9.37
N LEU A 362 -5.99 -5.97 9.46
CA LEU A 362 -6.17 -4.52 9.25
C LEU A 362 -5.48 -3.71 10.35
N TRP A 363 -5.40 -4.27 11.54
CA TRP A 363 -4.83 -3.65 12.71
C TRP A 363 -3.31 -3.75 12.76
N GLU A 364 -2.74 -4.79 12.18
CA GLU A 364 -1.30 -4.96 12.05
C GLU A 364 -0.67 -3.76 11.33
N LEU A 365 -1.30 -3.30 10.27
CA LEU A 365 -0.89 -2.09 9.55
C LEU A 365 -1.00 -0.82 10.41
N ASN A 366 -2.02 -0.75 11.27
CA ASN A 366 -2.35 0.44 12.06
C ASN A 366 -1.66 0.46 13.44
N ARG A 367 -1.36 -0.70 14.01
CA ARG A 367 -0.84 -0.85 15.39
C ARG A 367 0.63 -0.48 15.52
N HIS A 368 1.39 -0.57 14.45
CA HIS A 368 2.76 -0.05 14.42
C HIS A 368 2.85 1.42 14.85
N PHE A 369 1.71 2.13 14.83
CA PHE A 369 1.68 3.58 14.97
C PHE A 369 0.77 4.14 16.09
N ILE A 370 -0.17 3.42 16.69
CA ILE A 370 -1.22 4.07 17.50
C ILE A 370 -1.35 3.58 18.95
N GLY A 371 -0.71 2.51 19.38
CA GLY A 371 -0.60 2.15 20.80
C GLY A 371 -1.90 2.12 21.67
N ARG A 372 -3.10 1.89 21.12
CA ARG A 372 -4.35 1.77 21.88
C ARG A 372 -4.80 0.32 22.02
N PRO A 373 -5.19 -0.14 23.26
CA PRO A 373 -5.67 -1.49 23.45
C PRO A 373 -7.04 -1.69 22.79
N MET A 374 -7.16 -2.73 21.95
CA MET A 374 -8.45 -3.20 21.46
C MET A 374 -9.33 -3.64 22.62
N ARG A 375 -10.56 -3.12 22.71
CA ARG A 375 -11.63 -3.84 23.41
C ARG A 375 -11.87 -5.15 22.64
N ARG A 376 -11.55 -6.26 23.27
CA ARG A 376 -12.02 -7.58 22.81
C ARG A 376 -13.54 -7.48 22.69
N GLU A 377 -14.09 -7.64 21.49
CA GLU A 377 -15.49 -8.01 21.42
C GLU A 377 -15.64 -9.33 22.18
N PRO A 378 -16.53 -9.39 23.17
CA PRO A 378 -16.75 -10.64 23.88
C PRO A 378 -17.26 -11.66 22.86
N HIS A 379 -16.45 -12.67 22.56
CA HIS A 379 -16.93 -13.83 21.83
C HIS A 379 -18.21 -14.30 22.53
N LEU A 380 -19.34 -14.11 21.90
CA LEU A 380 -20.64 -14.57 22.38
C LEU A 380 -20.52 -16.06 22.71
N THR A 381 -20.46 -16.36 24.00
CA THR A 381 -20.38 -17.72 24.49
C THR A 381 -21.49 -18.56 23.86
N PRO A 382 -21.29 -19.86 23.63
CA PRO A 382 -22.28 -20.74 22.98
C PRO A 382 -23.67 -20.67 23.61
N ARG A 383 -23.78 -20.24 24.88
CA ARG A 383 -25.06 -20.05 25.60
C ARG A 383 -25.92 -18.93 25.02
N LEU A 384 -25.33 -17.82 24.58
CA LEU A 384 -26.11 -16.70 23.99
C LEU A 384 -26.55 -17.00 22.56
N ARG A 385 -25.86 -17.87 21.83
CA ARG A 385 -26.30 -18.37 20.51
C ARG A 385 -27.59 -19.20 20.60
N LYS A 386 -27.79 -19.95 21.72
CA LYS A 386 -29.02 -20.71 21.98
C LYS A 386 -30.22 -19.80 22.33
N LEU A 387 -30.00 -18.70 23.04
CA LEU A 387 -31.07 -17.75 23.40
C LEU A 387 -31.58 -16.95 22.20
N ARG A 388 -30.73 -16.59 21.24
CA ARG A 388 -31.13 -15.87 20.02
C ARG A 388 -31.94 -16.78 19.07
N ARG A 389 -31.72 -18.11 19.07
CA ARG A 389 -32.52 -19.07 18.30
C ARG A 389 -33.93 -19.27 18.89
N ARG A 390 -34.12 -19.05 20.19
CA ARG A 390 -35.45 -19.21 20.85
C ARG A 390 -36.39 -18.00 20.69
N ARG A 391 -35.89 -16.83 20.25
CA ARG A 391 -36.69 -15.61 20.06
C ARG A 391 -37.13 -15.34 18.61
N ARG A 392 -37.07 -16.31 17.70
CA ARG A 392 -37.74 -16.15 16.41
C ARG A 392 -39.24 -16.43 16.61
N PRO A 393 -40.15 -15.45 16.37
CA PRO A 393 -41.59 -15.69 16.47
C PRO A 393 -41.98 -16.72 15.43
N ARG A 394 -42.68 -17.78 15.89
CA ARG A 394 -43.40 -18.73 15.04
C ARG A 394 -44.39 -17.95 14.18
N ARG A 395 -44.12 -17.73 12.90
CA ARG A 395 -45.11 -17.27 11.96
C ARG A 395 -46.07 -18.41 11.69
N LEU A 396 -47.32 -18.19 12.09
CA LEU A 396 -48.50 -19.01 11.80
C LEU A 396 -48.59 -19.29 10.29
N HIS A 397 -48.58 -20.54 9.93
CA HIS A 397 -49.07 -21.02 8.62
C HIS A 397 -50.55 -20.70 8.52
N ARG A 398 -50.93 -19.65 7.77
CA ARG A 398 -52.25 -19.55 7.17
C ARG A 398 -52.18 -20.01 5.73
N ARG A 399 -52.83 -21.11 5.45
CA ARG A 399 -53.21 -21.63 4.12
C ARG A 399 -53.94 -20.51 3.35
N CYS A 400 -53.49 -20.17 2.17
CA CYS A 400 -54.31 -19.69 1.10
C CYS A 400 -53.96 -20.45 -0.18
N ARG A 401 -54.93 -21.25 -0.60
CA ARG A 401 -55.04 -21.93 -1.89
C ARG A 401 -55.32 -20.85 -2.95
N GLY A 402 -54.66 -20.96 -4.14
CA GLY A 402 -55.26 -20.58 -5.42
C GLY A 402 -54.63 -19.33 -6.07
N LYS A 403 -53.82 -19.53 -7.02
CA LYS A 403 -53.94 -19.17 -8.43
C LYS A 403 -52.54 -19.20 -9.10
N ARG A 404 -52.42 -20.05 -10.04
CA ARG A 404 -51.28 -20.12 -10.97
C ARG A 404 -51.31 -18.87 -11.87
N SER A 405 -50.15 -18.25 -12.07
CA SER A 405 -49.87 -17.33 -13.16
C SER A 405 -48.55 -17.74 -13.84
N PRO A 406 -48.50 -17.79 -15.16
CA PRO A 406 -47.40 -18.41 -15.93
C PRO A 406 -46.33 -17.35 -16.29
N ALA A 407 -45.28 -17.23 -15.48
CA ALA A 407 -44.10 -16.40 -15.80
C ALA A 407 -42.83 -17.01 -15.21
N SER A 408 -42.57 -18.30 -15.44
CA SER A 408 -41.35 -18.98 -14.97
C SER A 408 -40.79 -19.98 -15.99
N ILE A 409 -40.66 -19.55 -17.27
CA ILE A 409 -40.07 -20.37 -18.35
C ILE A 409 -38.96 -19.61 -19.14
N ILE A 410 -38.33 -18.60 -18.59
CA ILE A 410 -37.26 -17.85 -19.32
C ILE A 410 -35.92 -17.77 -18.55
N TRP A 411 -35.69 -18.55 -17.51
CA TRP A 411 -34.37 -18.56 -16.85
C TRP A 411 -33.76 -19.96 -16.70
N ARG A 412 -33.66 -20.70 -17.85
CA ARG A 412 -32.88 -21.93 -17.95
C ARG A 412 -32.24 -22.06 -19.32
N ALA A 413 -31.58 -21.04 -19.80
CA ALA A 413 -30.67 -21.11 -20.93
C ALA A 413 -29.92 -19.80 -21.02
N PHE A 414 -28.92 -19.62 -20.17
CA PHE A 414 -27.67 -18.88 -20.45
C PHE A 414 -26.73 -19.16 -19.30
#